data_f5b357e280997d3a204c7e73bac6f7ca
#
_entry.id   f5b357e280997d3a204c7e73bac6f7ca
#
_cell.length_a   1.000
_cell.length_b   1.000
_cell.length_c   1.000
_cell.angle_alpha   90.00
_cell.angle_beta   90.00
_cell.angle_gamma   90.00
#
_symmetry.space_group_name_H-M   'P 1'
#
loop_
_entity.id
_entity.type
_entity.pdbx_description
1 polymer ?
#
loop_
_entity_poly.entity_id
_entity_poly.type
_entity_poly.pdbx_seq_one_letter_code
_entity_poly.pdbx_strand_id
1 'polypeptide(L)'
;MLYQSKTISLKNGTEAYFRSPLASDASEMMDFLKTCAFETPFILRYPEECIETAEQESNYLEGINKSETGIMLVCVIDGKIAGNCQVMFQSRIKTKHRASVAIGLLQRYWQLGIGTAMFREMIAIAKNMGVLQLELDYIEGNVRAKSLYEKMGF
;
A
#
# COMPACT_ATOMS: atom_id res chain seq x y z
N MET A 1 13.66 1.76 0.76
CA MET A 1 13.63 3.02 1.58
C MET A 1 12.70 2.82 2.76
N LEU A 2 13.02 3.44 3.90
CA LEU A 2 12.19 3.36 5.09
C LEU A 2 11.26 4.58 5.19
N TYR A 3 10.03 4.34 5.58
CA TYR A 3 9.04 5.38 5.87
C TYR A 3 9.16 5.85 7.31
N GLN A 4 9.10 7.18 7.52
CA GLN A 4 9.06 7.75 8.86
C GLN A 4 7.69 7.49 9.48
N SER A 5 7.65 6.64 10.49
CA SER A 5 6.41 6.20 11.14
C SER A 5 5.62 7.35 11.75
N LYS A 6 4.29 7.25 11.68
CA LYS A 6 3.39 8.22 12.34
C LYS A 6 2.03 7.61 12.70
N THR A 7 1.39 8.18 13.71
CA THR A 7 0.02 7.90 14.08
C THR A 7 -0.93 8.86 13.40
N ILE A 8 -2.07 8.37 12.93
CA ILE A 8 -3.16 9.18 12.39
C ILE A 8 -4.46 8.86 13.12
N SER A 9 -5.31 9.87 13.30
CA SER A 9 -6.66 9.69 13.82
C SER A 9 -7.63 9.42 12.67
N LEU A 10 -8.40 8.34 12.79
CA LEU A 10 -9.42 7.95 11.82
C LEU A 10 -10.74 8.69 12.08
N LYS A 11 -11.67 8.64 11.11
CA LYS A 11 -12.97 9.30 11.21
C LYS A 11 -13.82 8.84 12.40
N ASN A 12 -13.65 7.58 12.85
CA ASN A 12 -14.34 7.01 13.99
C ASN A 12 -13.64 7.24 15.34
N GLY A 13 -12.57 8.04 15.36
CA GLY A 13 -11.77 8.30 16.56
C GLY A 13 -10.71 7.24 16.88
N THR A 14 -10.67 6.12 16.13
CA THR A 14 -9.61 5.10 16.27
C THR A 14 -8.29 5.64 15.76
N GLU A 15 -7.19 5.24 16.39
CA GLU A 15 -5.85 5.54 15.90
C GLU A 15 -5.34 4.44 14.97
N ALA A 16 -4.68 4.85 13.89
CA ALA A 16 -3.95 3.98 13.00
C ALA A 16 -2.48 4.36 12.97
N TYR A 17 -1.60 3.38 12.98
CA TYR A 17 -0.16 3.57 12.95
C TYR A 17 0.39 3.20 11.58
N PHE A 18 1.01 4.17 10.90
CA PHE A 18 1.68 3.98 9.62
C PHE A 18 3.17 3.76 9.85
N ARG A 19 3.72 2.71 9.28
CA ARG A 19 5.15 2.36 9.35
C ARG A 19 5.61 1.58 8.14
N SER A 20 6.91 1.45 7.96
CA SER A 20 7.47 0.44 7.07
C SER A 20 7.11 -0.96 7.56
N PRO A 21 6.94 -1.95 6.67
CA PRO A 21 6.77 -3.34 7.08
C PRO A 21 8.05 -3.87 7.74
N LEU A 22 7.90 -4.87 8.59
CA LEU A 22 8.98 -5.59 9.22
C LEU A 22 9.05 -7.02 8.63
N ALA A 23 10.22 -7.64 8.65
CA ALA A 23 10.36 -9.05 8.26
C ALA A 23 9.44 -9.97 9.08
N SER A 24 9.23 -9.63 10.36
CA SER A 24 8.32 -10.35 11.26
C SER A 24 6.84 -10.21 10.90
N ASP A 25 6.48 -9.27 10.04
CA ASP A 25 5.09 -9.12 9.55
C ASP A 25 4.72 -10.15 8.48
N ALA A 26 5.67 -10.95 7.99
CA ALA A 26 5.49 -11.81 6.83
C ALA A 26 4.23 -12.70 6.89
N SER A 27 4.03 -13.41 8.00
CA SER A 27 2.85 -14.27 8.16
C SER A 27 1.56 -13.48 8.14
N GLU A 28 1.51 -12.35 8.85
CA GLU A 28 0.33 -11.49 8.89
C GLU A 28 0.08 -10.80 7.54
N MET A 29 1.14 -10.42 6.82
CA MET A 29 1.02 -9.84 5.48
C MET A 29 0.44 -10.84 4.48
N MET A 30 0.85 -12.11 4.54
CA MET A 30 0.27 -13.18 3.71
C MET A 30 -1.22 -13.35 4.00
N ASP A 31 -1.62 -13.40 5.27
CA ASP A 31 -3.03 -13.50 5.68
C ASP A 31 -3.82 -12.26 5.20
N PHE A 32 -3.24 -11.08 5.33
CA PHE A 32 -3.81 -9.82 4.83
C PHE A 32 -4.02 -9.86 3.31
N LEU A 33 -3.00 -10.24 2.52
CA LEU A 33 -3.09 -10.29 1.06
C LEU A 33 -4.13 -11.32 0.60
N LYS A 34 -4.16 -12.49 1.21
CA LYS A 34 -5.14 -13.54 0.92
C LYS A 34 -6.56 -13.11 1.26
N THR A 35 -6.73 -12.42 2.40
CA THR A 35 -8.03 -11.88 2.81
C THR A 35 -8.49 -10.80 1.84
N CYS A 36 -7.62 -9.86 1.44
CA CYS A 36 -7.96 -8.85 0.44
C CYS A 36 -8.40 -9.49 -0.88
N ALA A 37 -7.70 -10.51 -1.36
CA ALA A 37 -8.05 -11.23 -2.58
C ALA A 37 -9.40 -11.96 -2.47
N PHE A 38 -9.75 -12.44 -1.27
CA PHE A 38 -11.04 -13.09 -1.02
C PHE A 38 -12.20 -12.09 -0.91
N GLU A 39 -11.96 -10.92 -0.31
CA GLU A 39 -13.01 -9.92 -0.04
C GLU A 39 -13.49 -9.18 -1.30
N THR A 40 -12.71 -9.17 -2.39
CA THR A 40 -13.03 -8.36 -3.58
C THR A 40 -12.49 -9.00 -4.87
N PRO A 41 -13.24 -8.93 -5.98
CA PRO A 41 -12.77 -9.36 -7.29
C PRO A 41 -11.80 -8.35 -7.94
N PHE A 42 -11.50 -7.25 -7.28
CA PHE A 42 -10.68 -6.15 -7.84
C PHE A 42 -9.20 -6.23 -7.48
N ILE A 43 -8.76 -7.33 -6.89
CA ILE A 43 -7.34 -7.69 -6.73
C ILE A 43 -6.96 -8.64 -7.88
N LEU A 44 -5.82 -8.39 -8.54
CA LEU A 44 -5.34 -9.18 -9.69
C LEU A 44 -4.74 -10.55 -9.29
N ARG A 45 -5.21 -11.13 -8.21
CA ARG A 45 -4.83 -12.46 -7.70
C ARG A 45 -6.04 -13.10 -7.04
N TYR A 46 -6.23 -14.37 -7.30
CA TYR A 46 -7.14 -15.18 -6.50
C TYR A 46 -6.49 -15.57 -5.16
N PRO A 47 -7.28 -15.87 -4.11
CA PRO A 47 -6.73 -16.34 -2.84
C PRO A 47 -5.83 -17.59 -2.99
N GLU A 48 -6.13 -18.46 -3.95
CA GLU A 48 -5.36 -19.68 -4.26
C GLU A 48 -3.99 -19.39 -4.88
N GLU A 49 -3.79 -18.20 -5.43
CA GLU A 49 -2.52 -17.73 -6.00
C GLU A 49 -1.61 -17.08 -4.94
N CYS A 50 -2.10 -16.89 -3.71
CA CYS A 50 -1.32 -16.40 -2.58
C CYS A 50 -0.58 -17.58 -1.94
N ILE A 51 0.47 -18.06 -2.60
CA ILE A 51 1.22 -19.30 -2.28
C ILE A 51 2.63 -19.04 -1.76
N GLU A 52 3.02 -17.78 -1.57
CA GLU A 52 4.33 -17.44 -1.03
C GLU A 52 4.54 -18.09 0.34
N THR A 53 5.78 -18.49 0.63
CA THR A 53 6.17 -18.93 1.97
C THR A 53 6.44 -17.71 2.86
N ALA A 54 6.36 -17.89 4.18
CA ALA A 54 6.70 -16.82 5.12
C ALA A 54 8.15 -16.32 4.95
N GLU A 55 9.07 -17.19 4.54
CA GLU A 55 10.46 -16.82 4.23
C GLU A 55 10.52 -15.93 2.98
N GLN A 56 9.80 -16.29 1.91
CA GLN A 56 9.76 -15.49 0.69
C GLN A 56 9.16 -14.11 0.96
N GLU A 57 8.07 -14.03 1.71
CA GLU A 57 7.45 -12.76 2.09
C GLU A 57 8.37 -11.94 2.98
N SER A 58 9.01 -12.55 4.00
CA SER A 58 9.99 -11.89 4.86
C SER A 58 11.13 -11.26 4.05
N ASN A 59 11.69 -12.00 3.10
CA ASN A 59 12.75 -11.53 2.21
C ASN A 59 12.26 -10.39 1.31
N TYR A 60 11.02 -10.44 0.82
CA TYR A 60 10.42 -9.37 0.04
C TYR A 60 10.27 -8.07 0.86
N LEU A 61 9.74 -8.16 2.10
CA LEU A 61 9.58 -7.02 2.99
C LEU A 61 10.92 -6.37 3.37
N GLU A 62 11.94 -7.19 3.63
CA GLU A 62 13.30 -6.67 3.83
C GLU A 62 13.86 -6.03 2.55
N GLY A 63 13.63 -6.65 1.40
CA GLY A 63 14.09 -6.17 0.10
C GLY A 63 13.51 -4.79 -0.22
N ILE A 64 12.20 -4.58 -0.05
CA ILE A 64 11.58 -3.28 -0.30
C ILE A 64 12.10 -2.20 0.64
N ASN A 65 12.38 -2.53 1.91
CA ASN A 65 12.95 -1.60 2.86
C ASN A 65 14.39 -1.19 2.51
N LYS A 66 15.16 -2.07 1.88
CA LYS A 66 16.54 -1.82 1.40
C LYS A 66 16.56 -1.20 0.00
N SER A 67 15.46 -1.23 -0.73
CA SER A 67 15.36 -0.74 -2.11
C SER A 67 15.56 0.78 -2.19
N GLU A 68 16.24 1.24 -3.25
CA GLU A 68 16.33 2.65 -3.63
C GLU A 68 15.20 3.09 -4.56
N THR A 69 14.45 2.12 -5.11
CA THR A 69 13.40 2.34 -6.10
C THR A 69 12.00 1.96 -5.60
N GLY A 70 11.85 1.70 -4.31
CA GLY A 70 10.57 1.35 -3.75
C GLY A 70 10.44 1.73 -2.28
N ILE A 71 9.23 2.05 -1.86
CA ILE A 71 8.86 2.25 -0.47
C ILE A 71 7.48 1.65 -0.22
N MET A 72 7.33 0.96 0.89
CA MET A 72 6.06 0.39 1.33
C MET A 72 5.69 0.90 2.71
N LEU A 73 4.41 1.15 2.90
CA LEU A 73 3.81 1.45 4.20
C LEU A 73 2.78 0.39 4.53
N VAL A 74 2.71 0.03 5.80
CA VAL A 74 1.59 -0.70 6.37
C VAL A 74 0.81 0.19 7.33
N CYS A 75 -0.51 0.02 7.32
CA CYS A 75 -1.42 0.61 8.29
C CYS A 75 -1.72 -0.45 9.36
N VAL A 76 -1.38 -0.15 10.61
CA VAL A 76 -1.62 -1.05 11.75
C VAL A 76 -2.70 -0.44 12.64
N ILE A 77 -3.72 -1.22 12.98
CA ILE A 77 -4.80 -0.88 13.91
C ILE A 77 -4.91 -2.00 14.92
N ASP A 78 -4.88 -1.68 16.19
CA ASP A 78 -4.92 -2.66 17.30
C ASP A 78 -3.90 -3.80 17.12
N GLY A 79 -2.70 -3.47 16.65
CA GLY A 79 -1.62 -4.42 16.42
C GLY A 79 -1.79 -5.31 15.18
N LYS A 80 -2.79 -5.06 14.33
CA LYS A 80 -3.08 -5.83 13.12
C LYS A 80 -2.92 -5.00 11.85
N ILE A 81 -2.42 -5.63 10.78
CA ILE A 81 -2.32 -5.00 9.46
C ILE A 81 -3.73 -4.82 8.89
N ALA A 82 -4.12 -3.57 8.74
CA ALA A 82 -5.40 -3.15 8.17
C ALA A 82 -5.29 -2.84 6.66
N GLY A 83 -4.10 -2.46 6.22
CA GLY A 83 -3.84 -2.11 4.83
C GLY A 83 -2.36 -1.96 4.53
N ASN A 84 -2.03 -1.95 3.27
CA ASN A 84 -0.70 -1.58 2.77
C ASN A 84 -0.81 -0.64 1.57
N CYS A 85 0.25 0.11 1.32
CA CYS A 85 0.43 0.84 0.08
C CYS A 85 1.92 0.92 -0.26
N GLN A 86 2.21 1.12 -1.54
CA GLN A 86 3.60 1.23 -2.00
C GLN A 86 3.74 2.23 -3.14
N VAL A 87 4.93 2.81 -3.25
CA VAL A 87 5.37 3.62 -4.39
C VAL A 87 6.58 2.95 -4.99
N MET A 88 6.56 2.71 -6.31
CA MET A 88 7.66 2.13 -7.07
C MET A 88 8.17 3.15 -8.08
N PHE A 89 9.40 3.59 -7.91
CA PHE A 89 10.04 4.61 -8.75
C PHE A 89 10.67 4.00 -9.98
N GLN A 90 10.54 4.66 -11.11
CA GLN A 90 11.20 4.27 -12.33
C GLN A 90 12.70 4.66 -12.29
N SER A 91 13.59 3.73 -12.64
CA SER A 91 15.05 3.93 -12.56
C SER A 91 15.69 4.40 -13.88
N ARG A 92 15.03 4.19 -15.02
CA ARG A 92 15.60 4.57 -16.34
C ARG A 92 15.53 6.07 -16.53
N ILE A 93 16.59 6.66 -17.11
CA ILE A 93 16.73 8.12 -17.31
C ILE A 93 15.47 8.74 -17.96
N LYS A 94 14.90 8.10 -18.97
CA LYS A 94 13.71 8.62 -19.68
C LYS A 94 12.43 8.54 -18.87
N THR A 95 12.35 7.67 -17.85
CA THR A 95 11.11 7.41 -17.09
C THR A 95 11.24 7.75 -15.60
N LYS A 96 12.42 8.18 -15.13
CA LYS A 96 12.65 8.46 -13.70
C LYS A 96 11.77 9.54 -13.08
N HIS A 97 11.06 10.31 -13.92
CA HIS A 97 10.07 11.28 -13.48
C HIS A 97 8.72 10.64 -13.14
N ARG A 98 8.58 9.31 -13.29
CA ARG A 98 7.34 8.55 -13.08
C ARG A 98 7.51 7.57 -11.92
N ALA A 99 6.41 7.30 -11.23
CA ALA A 99 6.31 6.22 -10.26
C ALA A 99 4.91 5.60 -10.32
N SER A 100 4.83 4.32 -10.01
CA SER A 100 3.55 3.62 -9.85
C SER A 100 3.19 3.51 -8.37
N VAL A 101 1.89 3.53 -8.07
CA VAL A 101 1.35 3.34 -6.73
C VAL A 101 0.37 2.19 -6.70
N ALA A 102 0.36 1.47 -5.58
CA ALA A 102 -0.61 0.43 -5.30
C ALA A 102 -1.10 0.55 -3.86
N ILE A 103 -2.34 0.15 -3.62
CA ILE A 103 -2.97 0.17 -2.30
C ILE A 103 -3.88 -1.03 -2.12
N GLY A 104 -3.83 -1.64 -0.94
CA GLY A 104 -4.76 -2.66 -0.46
C GLY A 104 -5.27 -2.30 0.92
N LEU A 105 -6.54 -2.59 1.20
CA LEU A 105 -7.18 -2.30 2.47
C LEU A 105 -8.27 -3.34 2.75
N LEU A 106 -8.25 -3.98 3.92
CA LEU A 106 -9.29 -4.90 4.34
C LEU A 106 -10.64 -4.20 4.39
N GLN A 107 -11.69 -4.90 3.94
CA GLN A 107 -13.04 -4.37 3.78
C GLN A 107 -13.60 -3.75 5.06
N ARG A 108 -13.35 -4.39 6.21
CA ARG A 108 -13.79 -3.90 7.53
C ARG A 108 -13.24 -2.52 7.92
N TYR A 109 -12.18 -2.06 7.28
CA TYR A 109 -11.56 -0.76 7.52
C TYR A 109 -11.85 0.28 6.43
N TRP A 110 -12.74 -0.04 5.51
CA TRP A 110 -13.15 0.91 4.49
C TRP A 110 -13.92 2.08 5.07
N GLN A 111 -13.90 3.22 4.38
CA GLN A 111 -14.61 4.46 4.73
C GLN A 111 -14.14 5.17 6.02
N LEU A 112 -13.10 4.67 6.68
CA LEU A 112 -12.50 5.31 7.85
C LEU A 112 -11.50 6.43 7.51
N GLY A 113 -11.23 6.68 6.24
CA GLY A 113 -10.28 7.69 5.76
C GLY A 113 -8.86 7.18 5.55
N ILE A 114 -8.58 5.88 5.82
CA ILE A 114 -7.25 5.27 5.69
C ILE A 114 -6.70 5.41 4.27
N GLY A 115 -7.49 5.04 3.26
CA GLY A 115 -7.06 5.13 1.85
C GLY A 115 -6.67 6.55 1.46
N THR A 116 -7.44 7.56 1.87
CA THR A 116 -7.11 8.97 1.64
C THR A 116 -5.81 9.37 2.34
N ALA A 117 -5.60 8.92 3.58
CA ALA A 117 -4.38 9.20 4.32
C ALA A 117 -3.16 8.53 3.67
N MET A 118 -3.27 7.26 3.28
CA MET A 118 -2.21 6.54 2.57
C MET A 118 -1.83 7.23 1.24
N PHE A 119 -2.83 7.66 0.45
CA PHE A 119 -2.55 8.40 -0.80
C PHE A 119 -1.83 9.72 -0.55
N ARG A 120 -2.20 10.46 0.49
CA ARG A 120 -1.49 11.70 0.86
C ARG A 120 -0.02 11.43 1.16
N GLU A 121 0.28 10.32 1.87
CA GLU A 121 1.67 9.92 2.13
C GLU A 121 2.40 9.55 0.85
N MET A 122 1.81 8.69 0.00
CA MET A 122 2.42 8.30 -1.28
C MET A 122 2.70 9.51 -2.17
N ILE A 123 1.76 10.47 -2.27
CA ILE A 123 1.94 11.70 -3.04
C ILE A 123 3.06 12.56 -2.44
N ALA A 124 3.12 12.70 -1.11
CA ALA A 124 4.17 13.47 -0.44
C ALA A 124 5.55 12.84 -0.67
N ILE A 125 5.67 11.51 -0.53
CA ILE A 125 6.89 10.75 -0.80
C ILE A 125 7.33 10.98 -2.26
N ALA A 126 6.43 10.80 -3.22
CA ALA A 126 6.72 10.96 -4.64
C ALA A 126 7.21 12.38 -4.97
N LYS A 127 6.56 13.42 -4.42
CA LYS A 127 7.00 14.82 -4.57
C LYS A 127 8.39 15.05 -4.01
N ASN A 128 8.69 14.53 -2.83
CA ASN A 128 10.01 14.67 -2.19
C ASN A 128 11.10 13.97 -2.99
N MET A 129 10.76 12.92 -3.76
CA MET A 129 11.65 12.20 -4.67
C MET A 129 11.74 12.82 -6.07
N GLY A 130 11.09 13.96 -6.31
CA GLY A 130 11.11 14.65 -7.59
C GLY A 130 10.29 13.98 -8.70
N VAL A 131 9.34 13.11 -8.33
CA VAL A 131 8.40 12.48 -9.27
C VAL A 131 7.42 13.52 -9.78
N LEU A 132 7.22 13.57 -11.09
CA LEU A 132 6.29 14.47 -11.76
C LEU A 132 4.96 13.80 -12.15
N GLN A 133 4.96 12.46 -12.26
CA GLN A 133 3.80 11.69 -12.70
C GLN A 133 3.65 10.43 -11.85
N LEU A 134 2.51 10.30 -11.17
CA LEU A 134 2.08 9.06 -10.52
C LEU A 134 1.10 8.30 -11.40
N GLU A 135 1.23 7.00 -11.41
CA GLU A 135 0.43 6.08 -12.20
C GLU A 135 -0.14 4.98 -11.31
N LEU A 136 -1.34 4.57 -11.62
CA LEU A 136 -1.98 3.41 -11.02
C LEU A 136 -2.88 2.71 -12.04
N ASP A 137 -3.07 1.42 -11.82
CA ASP A 137 -4.03 0.62 -12.56
C ASP A 137 -5.12 0.13 -11.61
N TYR A 138 -6.34 0.00 -12.11
CA TYR A 138 -7.44 -0.59 -11.38
C TYR A 138 -8.38 -1.35 -12.33
N ILE A 139 -9.08 -2.35 -11.81
CA ILE A 139 -10.04 -3.13 -12.58
C ILE A 139 -11.31 -2.32 -12.80
N GLU A 140 -11.80 -2.28 -14.03
CA GLU A 140 -13.06 -1.65 -14.39
C GLU A 140 -14.20 -2.20 -13.52
N GLY A 141 -15.11 -1.31 -13.10
CA GLY A 141 -16.19 -1.64 -12.17
C GLY A 141 -15.83 -1.40 -10.70
N ASN A 142 -14.56 -1.16 -10.35
CA ASN A 142 -14.16 -0.77 -9.00
C ASN A 142 -14.47 0.71 -8.73
N VAL A 143 -15.76 1.03 -8.62
CA VAL A 143 -16.26 2.40 -8.43
C VAL A 143 -15.69 3.07 -7.18
N ARG A 144 -15.49 2.30 -6.11
CA ARG A 144 -14.91 2.80 -4.85
C ARG A 144 -13.47 3.27 -5.03
N ALA A 145 -12.64 2.43 -5.63
CA ALA A 145 -11.24 2.78 -5.91
C ALA A 145 -11.17 3.98 -6.86
N LYS A 146 -11.95 3.95 -7.95
CA LYS A 146 -12.05 5.06 -8.89
C LYS A 146 -12.37 6.38 -8.19
N SER A 147 -13.40 6.42 -7.34
CA SER A 147 -13.79 7.62 -6.59
C SER A 147 -12.66 8.14 -5.68
N LEU A 148 -11.92 7.23 -5.04
CA LEU A 148 -10.77 7.61 -4.24
C LEU A 148 -9.66 8.21 -5.10
N TYR A 149 -9.34 7.59 -6.24
CA TYR A 149 -8.28 8.03 -7.14
C TYR A 149 -8.59 9.39 -7.74
N GLU A 150 -9.80 9.60 -8.26
CA GLU A 150 -10.28 10.90 -8.78
C GLU A 150 -10.20 12.00 -7.70
N LYS A 151 -10.61 11.69 -6.45
CA LYS A 151 -10.50 12.61 -5.32
C LYS A 151 -9.04 12.97 -5.01
N MET A 152 -8.10 12.09 -5.27
CA MET A 152 -6.68 12.31 -5.03
C MET A 152 -5.95 12.94 -6.22
N GLY A 153 -6.64 13.17 -7.34
CA GLY A 153 -6.12 13.91 -8.51
C GLY A 153 -5.62 13.02 -9.66
N PHE A 154 -5.99 11.73 -9.66
CA PHE A 154 -5.72 10.81 -10.77
C PHE A 154 -6.80 10.89 -11.84
#